data_56f177e26f7723941850406644e41e4f
#
_entry.id   56f177e26f7723941850406644e41e4f
#
_cell.length_a   1.000
_cell.length_b   1.000
_cell.length_c   1.000
_cell.angle_alpha   90.00
_cell.angle_beta   90.00
_cell.angle_gamma   90.00
#
_symmetry.space_group_name_H-M   'P 1'
#
loop_
_entity.id
_entity.type
_entity.pdbx_description
1 polymer ?
#
loop_
_entity_poly.entity_id
_entity_poly.type
_entity_poly.pdbx_seq_one_letter_code
_entity_poly.pdbx_strand_id
1 'polypeptide(L)'
;MTNATGRRTTIGVIGKNEQHAGDPVDAATMQAAYEVGRLIAAKGGVVVTGGLGGVMKESSRGAKDAGGLTIAFLPSMDRDTANDYVDVVFTTGLGRARNLLTARGCDSLIMIGGGCGTLNELTIAYADGRPAVILQGSGGWSDKLEGVLYDGQYLDERRTVPVQFAKTPEEVVEKAFAAAKSGGRPGQHI
;
A
#
# COMPACT_ATOMS: atom_id res chain seq x y z
N MET A 1 -3.35 3.94 16.75
CA MET A 1 -2.12 3.34 17.33
C MET A 1 -0.93 4.17 16.90
N THR A 2 0.06 4.32 17.73
CA THR A 2 1.33 4.98 17.39
C THR A 2 2.41 3.93 17.19
N ASN A 3 3.39 4.24 16.33
CA ASN A 3 4.59 3.43 16.17
C ASN A 3 5.52 3.55 17.40
N ALA A 4 6.67 2.86 17.41
CA ALA A 4 7.63 2.86 18.51
C ALA A 4 8.16 4.26 18.91
N THR A 5 7.99 5.27 18.05
CA THR A 5 8.42 6.67 18.29
C THR A 5 7.29 7.57 18.78
N GLY A 6 6.10 7.05 19.06
CA GLY A 6 4.90 7.83 19.40
C GLY A 6 4.21 8.52 18.24
N ARG A 7 4.68 8.34 16.99
CA ARG A 7 4.06 8.86 15.78
C ARG A 7 2.92 7.96 15.32
N ARG A 8 1.96 8.51 14.59
CA ARG A 8 0.90 7.72 13.95
C ARG A 8 1.52 6.77 12.92
N THR A 9 1.09 5.50 12.96
CA THR A 9 1.54 4.50 12.00
C THR A 9 1.03 4.85 10.59
N THR A 10 1.92 4.85 9.61
CA THR A 10 1.61 5.08 8.20
C THR A 10 1.54 3.76 7.45
N ILE A 11 0.41 3.48 6.81
CA ILE A 11 0.20 2.28 6.01
C ILE A 11 0.04 2.69 4.55
N GLY A 12 0.97 2.23 3.71
CA GLY A 12 0.88 2.41 2.26
C GLY A 12 -0.13 1.43 1.68
N VAL A 13 -1.13 1.91 0.94
CA VAL A 13 -2.04 1.04 0.18
C VAL A 13 -1.71 1.19 -1.29
N ILE A 14 -1.16 0.12 -1.86
CA ILE A 14 -0.74 0.03 -3.25
C ILE A 14 -1.63 -0.96 -4.01
N GLY A 15 -1.94 -0.70 -5.25
CA GLY A 15 -2.82 -1.58 -5.99
C GLY A 15 -3.19 -1.09 -7.38
N LYS A 16 -4.20 -1.76 -7.95
CA LYS A 16 -4.65 -1.51 -9.31
C LYS A 16 -5.33 -0.15 -9.45
N ASN A 17 -4.97 0.57 -10.51
CA ASN A 17 -5.62 1.82 -10.91
C ASN A 17 -6.65 1.57 -12.02
N GLU A 18 -7.75 2.32 -12.05
CA GLU A 18 -8.82 2.22 -13.06
C GLU A 18 -8.49 2.85 -14.41
N GLN A 19 -7.34 3.47 -14.59
CA GLN A 19 -7.02 4.30 -15.77
C GLN A 19 -6.96 3.58 -17.12
N HIS A 20 -7.18 2.27 -17.17
CA HIS A 20 -7.20 1.55 -18.45
C HIS A 20 -8.59 0.98 -18.71
N ALA A 21 -9.27 1.51 -19.73
CA ALA A 21 -10.63 1.15 -20.15
C ALA A 21 -10.85 -0.35 -20.49
N GLY A 22 -9.79 -1.14 -20.58
CA GLY A 22 -9.83 -2.58 -20.89
C GLY A 22 -9.55 -3.50 -19.68
N ASP A 23 -9.29 -2.95 -18.48
CA ASP A 23 -8.92 -3.75 -17.33
C ASP A 23 -9.47 -3.13 -16.02
N PRO A 24 -10.80 -3.15 -15.83
CA PRO A 24 -11.43 -2.57 -14.64
C PRO A 24 -11.01 -3.32 -13.37
N VAL A 25 -11.06 -2.64 -12.24
CA VAL A 25 -10.98 -3.28 -10.94
C VAL A 25 -12.36 -3.86 -10.62
N ASP A 26 -12.42 -5.13 -10.25
CA ASP A 26 -13.70 -5.75 -9.90
C ASP A 26 -14.29 -5.17 -8.60
N ALA A 27 -15.61 -5.29 -8.44
CA ALA A 27 -16.34 -4.69 -7.34
C ALA A 27 -15.91 -5.25 -5.96
N ALA A 28 -15.55 -6.52 -5.88
CA ALA A 28 -15.11 -7.15 -4.64
C ALA A 28 -13.74 -6.59 -4.20
N THR A 29 -12.82 -6.42 -5.14
CA THR A 29 -11.50 -5.80 -4.89
C THR A 29 -11.65 -4.33 -4.47
N MET A 30 -12.56 -3.57 -5.09
CA MET A 30 -12.86 -2.19 -4.69
C MET A 30 -13.45 -2.12 -3.28
N GLN A 31 -14.39 -3.00 -2.95
CA GLN A 31 -14.96 -3.07 -1.60
C GLN A 31 -13.90 -3.47 -0.56
N ALA A 32 -13.02 -4.41 -0.88
CA ALA A 32 -11.92 -4.79 0.00
C ALA A 32 -10.95 -3.63 0.23
N ALA A 33 -10.63 -2.84 -0.80
CA ALA A 33 -9.79 -1.65 -0.67
C ALA A 33 -10.44 -0.59 0.24
N TYR A 34 -11.74 -0.34 0.07
CA TYR A 34 -12.51 0.55 0.94
C TYR A 34 -12.44 0.08 2.41
N GLU A 35 -12.70 -1.20 2.66
CA GLU A 35 -12.69 -1.77 4.01
C GLU A 35 -11.29 -1.71 4.64
N VAL A 36 -10.23 -1.98 3.87
CA VAL A 36 -8.85 -1.80 4.33
C VAL A 36 -8.61 -0.36 4.79
N GLY A 37 -8.99 0.65 4.00
CA GLY A 37 -8.85 2.05 4.38
C GLY A 37 -9.60 2.40 5.68
N ARG A 38 -10.85 1.94 5.78
CA ARG A 38 -11.70 2.12 6.96
C ARG A 38 -11.07 1.53 8.23
N LEU A 39 -10.55 0.31 8.12
CA LEU A 39 -9.92 -0.41 9.24
C LEU A 39 -8.59 0.25 9.66
N ILE A 40 -7.78 0.74 8.71
CA ILE A 40 -6.55 1.50 9.03
C ILE A 40 -6.90 2.73 9.85
N ALA A 41 -7.91 3.50 9.42
CA ALA A 41 -8.36 4.70 10.11
C ALA A 41 -8.92 4.39 11.50
N ALA A 42 -9.76 3.35 11.63
CA ALA A 42 -10.33 2.91 12.90
C ALA A 42 -9.25 2.53 13.94
N LYS A 43 -8.08 2.05 13.47
CA LYS A 43 -6.90 1.80 14.32
C LYS A 43 -6.03 3.05 14.58
N GLY A 44 -6.44 4.21 14.11
CA GLY A 44 -5.71 5.47 14.25
C GLY A 44 -4.48 5.60 13.35
N GLY A 45 -4.36 4.74 12.33
CA GLY A 45 -3.32 4.83 11.30
C GLY A 45 -3.57 5.95 10.30
N VAL A 46 -2.62 6.15 9.41
CA VAL A 46 -2.68 7.07 8.28
C VAL A 46 -2.60 6.26 6.99
N VAL A 47 -3.54 6.46 6.08
CA VAL A 47 -3.51 5.85 4.75
C VAL A 47 -2.63 6.67 3.83
N VAL A 48 -1.65 6.03 3.20
CA VAL A 48 -0.76 6.67 2.21
C VAL A 48 -0.94 5.96 0.87
N THR A 49 -1.17 6.74 -0.19
CA THR A 49 -1.39 6.19 -1.55
C THR A 49 -0.68 7.00 -2.62
N GLY A 50 -0.82 6.55 -3.88
CA GLY A 50 -0.44 7.33 -5.05
C GLY A 50 -1.46 8.40 -5.47
N GLY A 51 -2.59 8.53 -4.78
CA GLY A 51 -3.57 9.60 -4.96
C GLY A 51 -4.48 9.50 -6.17
N LEU A 52 -4.40 8.42 -6.97
CA LEU A 52 -5.19 8.26 -8.20
C LEU A 52 -6.45 7.41 -7.96
N GLY A 53 -7.01 6.82 -9.03
CA GLY A 53 -8.22 6.01 -9.00
C GLY A 53 -8.05 4.59 -8.45
N GLY A 54 -9.09 3.76 -8.61
CA GLY A 54 -9.10 2.34 -8.24
C GLY A 54 -8.86 2.09 -6.75
N VAL A 55 -8.00 1.14 -6.44
CA VAL A 55 -7.65 0.75 -5.05
C VAL A 55 -7.22 1.96 -4.20
N MET A 56 -6.46 2.89 -4.78
CA MET A 56 -5.99 4.09 -4.08
C MET A 56 -7.15 5.00 -3.67
N LYS A 57 -8.12 5.22 -4.57
CA LYS A 57 -9.31 6.03 -4.30
C LYS A 57 -10.20 5.38 -3.24
N GLU A 58 -10.49 4.09 -3.39
CA GLU A 58 -11.39 3.39 -2.47
C GLU A 58 -10.79 3.27 -1.06
N SER A 59 -9.50 2.99 -0.93
CA SER A 59 -8.87 2.99 0.40
C SER A 59 -8.83 4.38 1.04
N SER A 60 -8.61 5.43 0.25
CA SER A 60 -8.72 6.80 0.75
C SER A 60 -10.16 7.12 1.19
N ARG A 61 -11.17 6.72 0.39
CA ARG A 61 -12.59 6.91 0.74
C ARG A 61 -12.95 6.21 2.05
N GLY A 62 -12.60 4.94 2.19
CA GLY A 62 -12.85 4.20 3.42
C GLY A 62 -12.21 4.83 4.65
N ALA A 63 -10.97 5.33 4.53
CA ALA A 63 -10.30 6.04 5.60
C ALA A 63 -11.02 7.34 5.97
N LYS A 64 -11.46 8.13 4.99
CA LYS A 64 -12.20 9.38 5.21
C LYS A 64 -13.53 9.15 5.91
N ASP A 65 -14.29 8.16 5.46
CA ASP A 65 -15.59 7.80 6.05
C ASP A 65 -15.46 7.38 7.52
N ALA A 66 -14.30 6.84 7.91
CA ALA A 66 -13.96 6.51 9.30
C ALA A 66 -13.26 7.65 10.08
N GLY A 67 -13.21 8.86 9.54
CA GLY A 67 -12.58 10.04 10.17
C GLY A 67 -11.04 9.96 10.22
N GLY A 68 -10.43 9.16 9.35
CA GLY A 68 -8.97 9.00 9.23
C GLY A 68 -8.30 10.09 8.43
N LEU A 69 -6.96 10.08 8.46
CA LEU A 69 -6.10 10.96 7.66
C LEU A 69 -5.56 10.22 6.45
N THR A 70 -5.58 10.88 5.30
CA THR A 70 -5.10 10.36 4.02
C THR A 70 -4.01 11.25 3.44
N ILE A 71 -2.95 10.63 2.91
CA ILE A 71 -1.81 11.30 2.29
C ILE A 71 -1.59 10.70 0.90
N ALA A 72 -1.27 11.54 -0.08
CA ALA A 72 -0.90 11.06 -1.40
C ALA A 72 0.37 11.70 -1.96
N PHE A 73 1.16 10.87 -2.65
CA PHE A 73 2.25 11.31 -3.51
C PHE A 73 1.81 11.20 -4.97
N LEU A 74 1.49 12.33 -5.62
CA LEU A 74 1.05 12.36 -7.02
C LEU A 74 2.21 12.26 -8.00
N PRO A 75 2.03 11.57 -9.14
CA PRO A 75 3.04 11.53 -10.20
C PRO A 75 3.19 12.86 -10.95
N SER A 76 2.14 13.68 -10.97
CA SER A 76 2.05 14.97 -11.67
C SER A 76 2.46 16.14 -10.78
N MET A 77 2.60 17.33 -11.39
CA MET A 77 2.68 18.61 -10.69
C MET A 77 1.30 19.21 -10.45
N ASP A 78 0.27 18.66 -11.07
CA ASP A 78 -1.12 19.10 -10.97
C ASP A 78 -1.79 18.44 -9.77
N ARG A 79 -2.14 19.26 -8.77
CA ARG A 79 -2.80 18.83 -7.55
C ARG A 79 -4.23 18.31 -7.79
N ASP A 80 -4.90 18.84 -8.80
CA ASP A 80 -6.30 18.53 -9.11
C ASP A 80 -6.48 17.12 -9.71
N THR A 81 -5.36 16.44 -10.02
CA THR A 81 -5.36 15.02 -10.39
C THR A 81 -5.52 14.06 -9.20
N ALA A 82 -5.47 14.55 -7.96
CA ALA A 82 -5.75 13.74 -6.78
C ALA A 82 -7.23 13.33 -6.73
N ASN A 83 -7.51 12.15 -6.20
CA ASN A 83 -8.90 11.79 -5.90
C ASN A 83 -9.44 12.61 -4.70
N ASP A 84 -10.78 12.78 -4.65
CA ASP A 84 -11.47 13.66 -3.71
C ASP A 84 -11.32 13.29 -2.22
N TYR A 85 -10.73 12.13 -1.92
CA TYR A 85 -10.62 11.58 -0.57
C TYR A 85 -9.23 11.75 0.04
N VAL A 86 -8.35 12.53 -0.59
CA VAL A 86 -7.00 12.81 -0.09
C VAL A 86 -6.97 14.12 0.70
N ASP A 87 -6.51 14.08 1.96
CA ASP A 87 -6.36 15.27 2.80
C ASP A 87 -5.08 16.05 2.49
N VAL A 88 -3.95 15.32 2.35
CA VAL A 88 -2.64 15.93 2.15
C VAL A 88 -2.05 15.43 0.83
N VAL A 89 -1.85 16.35 -0.10
CA VAL A 89 -1.36 16.07 -1.45
C VAL A 89 0.06 16.58 -1.62
N PHE A 90 0.98 15.68 -1.99
CA PHE A 90 2.33 16.03 -2.45
C PHE A 90 2.42 15.84 -3.96
N THR A 91 2.53 16.93 -4.70
CA THR A 91 2.79 16.92 -6.15
C THR A 91 4.28 16.73 -6.38
N THR A 92 4.67 15.67 -7.07
CA THR A 92 6.10 15.33 -7.21
C THR A 92 6.67 15.63 -8.58
N GLY A 93 5.87 15.61 -9.63
CA GLY A 93 6.33 15.73 -11.02
C GLY A 93 7.24 14.58 -11.50
N LEU A 94 7.39 13.52 -10.69
CA LEU A 94 8.33 12.43 -10.95
C LEU A 94 7.73 11.30 -11.82
N GLY A 95 6.47 11.42 -12.25
CA GLY A 95 5.82 10.33 -12.97
C GLY A 95 5.87 9.02 -12.16
N ARG A 96 6.27 7.92 -12.79
CA ARG A 96 6.37 6.62 -12.13
C ARG A 96 7.46 6.53 -11.05
N ALA A 97 8.50 7.37 -11.10
CA ALA A 97 9.55 7.38 -10.08
C ALA A 97 9.03 7.78 -8.68
N ARG A 98 7.84 8.40 -8.60
CA ARG A 98 7.16 8.70 -7.33
C ARG A 98 6.82 7.43 -6.51
N ASN A 99 6.78 6.24 -7.13
CA ASN A 99 6.59 4.98 -6.44
C ASN A 99 7.60 4.78 -5.29
N LEU A 100 8.81 5.30 -5.46
CA LEU A 100 9.83 5.33 -4.41
C LEU A 100 9.34 6.03 -3.14
N LEU A 101 8.63 7.15 -3.28
CA LEU A 101 8.14 7.94 -2.15
C LEU A 101 6.99 7.23 -1.44
N THR A 102 6.08 6.64 -2.19
CA THR A 102 4.98 5.83 -1.61
C THR A 102 5.54 4.65 -0.82
N ALA A 103 6.47 3.89 -1.41
CA ALA A 103 7.05 2.71 -0.78
C ALA A 103 7.87 3.05 0.47
N ARG A 104 8.69 4.11 0.42
CA ARG A 104 9.58 4.51 1.53
C ARG A 104 8.88 5.31 2.62
N GLY A 105 7.82 6.04 2.27
CA GLY A 105 7.09 6.93 3.18
C GLY A 105 6.22 6.23 4.22
N CYS A 106 6.16 4.89 4.21
CA CYS A 106 5.27 4.10 5.04
C CYS A 106 6.02 3.19 6.02
N ASP A 107 5.39 2.90 7.16
CA ASP A 107 5.92 1.93 8.13
C ASP A 107 5.71 0.49 7.64
N SER A 108 4.62 0.23 6.90
CA SER A 108 4.37 -1.02 6.17
C SER A 108 3.45 -0.78 4.96
N LEU A 109 3.36 -1.76 4.06
CA LEU A 109 2.49 -1.69 2.88
C LEU A 109 1.43 -2.78 2.89
N ILE A 110 0.27 -2.46 2.31
CA ILE A 110 -0.76 -3.42 1.92
C ILE A 110 -0.89 -3.38 0.40
N MET A 111 -0.77 -4.54 -0.25
CA MET A 111 -0.93 -4.68 -1.69
C MET A 111 -2.26 -5.35 -2.02
N ILE A 112 -3.03 -4.73 -2.91
CA ILE A 112 -4.36 -5.20 -3.36
C ILE A 112 -4.38 -5.28 -4.88
N GLY A 113 -4.43 -6.47 -5.44
CA GLY A 113 -4.35 -6.69 -6.88
C GLY A 113 -3.04 -6.21 -7.47
N GLY A 114 -3.13 -5.43 -8.53
CA GLY A 114 -2.01 -4.68 -9.05
C GLY A 114 -1.31 -5.26 -10.26
N GLY A 115 -0.75 -4.35 -11.06
CA GLY A 115 0.09 -4.61 -12.22
C GLY A 115 1.56 -4.31 -11.95
N CYS A 116 2.32 -4.01 -13.03
CA CYS A 116 3.76 -3.74 -12.94
C CYS A 116 4.11 -2.52 -12.06
N GLY A 117 3.27 -1.49 -12.02
CA GLY A 117 3.49 -0.33 -11.14
C GLY A 117 3.44 -0.72 -9.66
N THR A 118 2.45 -1.52 -9.29
CA THR A 118 2.29 -2.03 -7.93
C THR A 118 3.41 -3.00 -7.54
N LEU A 119 3.82 -3.87 -8.48
CA LEU A 119 4.98 -4.75 -8.26
C LEU A 119 6.27 -3.94 -8.07
N ASN A 120 6.45 -2.84 -8.80
CA ASN A 120 7.59 -1.94 -8.61
C ASN A 120 7.61 -1.31 -7.20
N GLU A 121 6.46 -0.86 -6.69
CA GLU A 121 6.36 -0.36 -5.31
C GLU A 121 6.71 -1.45 -4.28
N LEU A 122 6.21 -2.68 -4.48
CA LEU A 122 6.54 -3.81 -3.62
C LEU A 122 8.04 -4.13 -3.62
N THR A 123 8.68 -4.17 -4.80
CA THR A 123 10.11 -4.48 -4.91
C THR A 123 10.99 -3.41 -4.27
N ILE A 124 10.61 -2.13 -4.39
CA ILE A 124 11.29 -1.02 -3.70
C ILE A 124 11.16 -1.19 -2.17
N ALA A 125 9.94 -1.41 -1.68
CA ALA A 125 9.69 -1.62 -0.26
C ALA A 125 10.50 -2.78 0.30
N TYR A 126 10.48 -3.92 -0.40
CA TYR A 126 11.25 -5.12 -0.04
C TYR A 126 12.76 -4.84 0.04
N ALA A 127 13.32 -4.21 -0.99
CA ALA A 127 14.76 -3.89 -1.03
C ALA A 127 15.19 -2.97 0.13
N ASP A 128 14.28 -2.08 0.57
CA ASP A 128 14.50 -1.17 1.69
C ASP A 128 14.11 -1.76 3.07
N GLY A 129 13.78 -3.05 3.14
CA GLY A 129 13.37 -3.72 4.38
C GLY A 129 12.01 -3.28 4.93
N ARG A 130 11.16 -2.68 4.08
CA ARG A 130 9.79 -2.31 4.46
C ARG A 130 8.87 -3.52 4.33
N PRO A 131 8.18 -3.90 5.40
CA PRO A 131 7.28 -5.05 5.36
C PRO A 131 6.06 -4.77 4.47
N ALA A 132 5.63 -5.81 3.75
CA ALA A 132 4.44 -5.77 2.94
C ALA A 132 3.52 -6.96 3.23
N VAL A 133 2.22 -6.72 3.22
CA VAL A 133 1.18 -7.74 3.36
C VAL A 133 0.31 -7.72 2.10
N ILE A 134 0.14 -8.89 1.50
CA ILE A 134 -0.58 -9.07 0.24
C ILE A 134 -1.98 -9.57 0.52
N LEU A 135 -3.01 -8.89 0.00
CA LEU A 135 -4.38 -9.37 0.04
C LEU A 135 -4.61 -10.34 -1.11
N GLN A 136 -4.65 -11.64 -0.81
CA GLN A 136 -4.95 -12.71 -1.78
C GLN A 136 -6.42 -12.66 -2.22
N GLY A 137 -6.70 -13.14 -3.42
CA GLY A 137 -8.04 -13.12 -4.01
C GLY A 137 -8.42 -11.76 -4.61
N SER A 138 -7.48 -10.80 -4.67
CA SER A 138 -7.69 -9.47 -5.24
C SER A 138 -7.18 -9.33 -6.68
N GLY A 139 -6.74 -10.42 -7.29
CA GLY A 139 -6.29 -10.48 -8.68
C GLY A 139 -4.86 -9.98 -8.91
N GLY A 140 -4.46 -9.93 -10.17
CA GLY A 140 -3.18 -9.39 -10.59
C GLY A 140 -1.96 -10.08 -9.97
N TRP A 141 -0.96 -9.29 -9.57
CA TRP A 141 0.24 -9.81 -8.91
C TRP A 141 -0.01 -10.29 -7.49
N SER A 142 -1.04 -9.81 -6.81
CA SER A 142 -1.37 -10.29 -5.46
C SER A 142 -1.62 -11.79 -5.41
N ASP A 143 -2.20 -12.36 -6.47
CA ASP A 143 -2.52 -13.80 -6.53
C ASP A 143 -1.40 -14.65 -7.16
N LYS A 144 -0.41 -14.00 -7.81
CA LYS A 144 0.70 -14.70 -8.48
C LYS A 144 1.95 -14.82 -7.61
N LEU A 145 2.13 -13.88 -6.69
CA LEU A 145 3.39 -13.75 -5.94
C LEU A 145 3.74 -14.99 -5.12
N GLU A 146 2.78 -15.60 -4.42
CA GLU A 146 3.05 -16.75 -3.56
C GLU A 146 3.76 -17.89 -4.32
N GLY A 147 3.39 -18.11 -5.58
CA GLY A 147 3.97 -19.17 -6.43
C GLY A 147 5.39 -18.90 -6.94
N VAL A 148 5.93 -17.69 -6.74
CA VAL A 148 7.25 -17.29 -7.28
C VAL A 148 8.23 -16.81 -6.20
N LEU A 149 7.83 -16.81 -4.93
CA LEU A 149 8.69 -16.38 -3.83
C LEU A 149 9.69 -17.44 -3.41
N TYR A 150 10.90 -17.01 -3.05
CA TYR A 150 11.88 -17.85 -2.36
C TYR A 150 11.35 -18.25 -0.98
N ASP A 151 11.42 -19.54 -0.67
CA ASP A 151 10.93 -20.13 0.58
C ASP A 151 9.46 -19.71 0.91
N GLY A 152 8.67 -19.40 -0.14
CA GLY A 152 7.28 -18.97 -0.02
C GLY A 152 7.07 -17.58 0.59
N GLN A 153 8.12 -16.80 0.85
CA GLN A 153 7.99 -15.54 1.56
C GLN A 153 9.00 -14.44 1.20
N TYR A 154 10.01 -14.70 0.35
CA TYR A 154 11.02 -13.70 0.00
C TYR A 154 11.05 -13.43 -1.49
N LEU A 155 11.29 -12.17 -1.89
CA LEU A 155 11.39 -11.81 -3.31
C LEU A 155 12.71 -12.23 -3.94
N ASP A 156 13.77 -12.37 -3.12
CA ASP A 156 15.09 -12.80 -3.58
C ASP A 156 15.88 -13.55 -2.49
N GLU A 157 17.05 -14.04 -2.88
CA GLU A 157 17.96 -14.82 -2.02
C GLU A 157 18.53 -14.03 -0.83
N ARG A 158 18.45 -12.69 -0.82
CA ARG A 158 18.91 -11.85 0.28
C ARG A 158 18.01 -11.94 1.52
N ARG A 159 16.76 -12.38 1.34
CA ARG A 159 15.78 -12.56 2.43
C ARG A 159 15.62 -11.32 3.31
N THR A 160 15.58 -10.14 2.68
CA THR A 160 15.60 -8.84 3.37
C THR A 160 14.46 -8.68 4.37
N VAL A 161 13.23 -8.99 3.98
CA VAL A 161 12.03 -8.94 4.82
C VAL A 161 10.98 -9.92 4.29
N PRO A 162 10.29 -10.70 5.12
CA PRO A 162 9.27 -11.60 4.63
C PRO A 162 8.06 -10.85 4.08
N VAL A 163 7.59 -11.26 2.91
CA VAL A 163 6.29 -10.89 2.37
C VAL A 163 5.24 -11.75 3.05
N GLN A 164 4.19 -11.15 3.56
CA GLN A 164 3.10 -11.85 4.23
C GLN A 164 1.85 -11.85 3.37
N PHE A 165 0.98 -12.83 3.57
CA PHE A 165 -0.29 -12.98 2.86
C PHE A 165 -1.46 -12.98 3.84
N ALA A 166 -2.60 -12.48 3.38
CA ALA A 166 -3.86 -12.47 4.11
C ALA A 166 -5.02 -12.64 3.12
N LYS A 167 -6.16 -13.15 3.61
CA LYS A 167 -7.33 -13.41 2.77
C LYS A 167 -8.49 -12.44 3.02
N THR A 168 -8.43 -11.67 4.09
CA THR A 168 -9.49 -10.70 4.42
C THR A 168 -8.90 -9.31 4.73
N PRO A 169 -9.70 -8.24 4.57
CA PRO A 169 -9.29 -6.89 4.95
C PRO A 169 -8.86 -6.77 6.42
N GLU A 170 -9.53 -7.46 7.33
CA GLU A 170 -9.20 -7.46 8.75
C GLU A 170 -7.82 -8.06 8.99
N GLU A 171 -7.58 -9.24 8.43
CA GLU A 171 -6.32 -9.95 8.58
C GLU A 171 -5.14 -9.15 7.99
N VAL A 172 -5.32 -8.57 6.77
CA VAL A 172 -4.26 -7.80 6.12
C VAL A 172 -3.90 -6.55 6.92
N VAL A 173 -4.88 -5.86 7.49
CA VAL A 173 -4.64 -4.67 8.32
C VAL A 173 -3.99 -5.04 9.65
N GLU A 174 -4.44 -6.11 10.31
CA GLU A 174 -3.79 -6.59 11.55
C GLU A 174 -2.32 -6.93 11.33
N LYS A 175 -2.00 -7.70 10.30
CA LYS A 175 -0.63 -8.06 9.94
C LYS A 175 0.20 -6.84 9.59
N ALA A 176 -0.35 -5.87 8.84
CA ALA A 176 0.36 -4.65 8.47
C ALA A 176 0.73 -3.80 9.69
N PHE A 177 -0.18 -3.63 10.67
CA PHE A 177 0.14 -2.93 11.91
C PHE A 177 1.13 -3.70 12.79
N ALA A 178 1.06 -5.02 12.84
CA ALA A 178 2.04 -5.84 13.55
C ALA A 178 3.43 -5.71 12.93
N ALA A 179 3.52 -5.80 11.60
CA ALA A 179 4.75 -5.66 10.85
C ALA A 179 5.37 -4.25 10.97
N ALA A 180 4.54 -3.19 10.97
CA ALA A 180 4.99 -1.82 11.19
C ALA A 180 5.66 -1.61 12.56
N LYS A 181 5.27 -2.36 13.59
CA LYS A 181 5.88 -2.30 14.93
C LYS A 181 7.21 -3.03 15.02
N SER A 182 7.32 -4.16 14.32
CA SER A 182 8.53 -4.98 14.30
C SER A 182 9.61 -4.41 13.37
N GLY A 183 9.29 -3.37 12.65
CA GLY A 183 9.97 -2.72 11.54
C GLY A 183 11.46 -3.02 11.43
N GLY A 184 11.85 -3.65 10.31
CA GLY A 184 13.25 -3.70 9.91
C GLY A 184 13.80 -2.27 9.91
N ARG A 185 14.97 -2.06 10.48
CA ARG A 185 15.58 -0.73 10.50
C ARG A 185 15.92 -0.35 9.05
N PRO A 186 15.30 0.71 8.47
CA PRO A 186 15.71 1.17 7.15
C PRO A 186 17.20 1.56 7.20
N GLY A 187 17.99 1.11 6.25
CA GLY A 187 19.35 1.60 6.08
C GLY A 187 20.49 0.69 6.53
N GLN A 188 20.25 -0.58 6.89
CA GLN A 188 21.36 -1.52 7.15
C GLN A 188 21.93 -2.21 5.90
N HIS A 189 21.39 -1.90 4.72
CA HIS A 189 21.79 -2.54 3.45
C HIS A 189 22.14 -1.54 2.32
N ILE A 190 22.54 -0.31 2.67
CA ILE A 190 23.15 0.62 1.71
C ILE A 190 24.65 0.65 1.93
#